data_36b9fd5ba73b11a7a5bf091aeba936fa
#
_entry.id   36b9fd5ba73b11a7a5bf091aeba936fa
#
_cell.length_a   1.000
_cell.length_b   1.000
_cell.length_c   1.000
_cell.angle_alpha   90.00
_cell.angle_beta   90.00
_cell.angle_gamma   90.00
#
_symmetry.space_group_name_H-M   'P 1'
#
loop_
_entity.id
_entity.type
_entity.pdbx_description
1 polymer ?
#
loop_
_entity_poly.entity_id
_entity_poly.type
_entity_poly.pdbx_seq_one_letter_code
_entity_poly.pdbx_strand_id
1 'polypeptide(L)'
;MSKKSQAGYTLAELVMVAAVMVILAGAAFPAVKYTARRTKEMELRHDLRTMRDAIDTYKRYSDMGLLPVDIGTEGYPAELEDLVEGVEIAGQIDKKLKLLRRIPVDPMTGEAEWGLRSFQDESDSDSWGGENVFDVYSLSGGVGLNGVPYREW
;
A
#
# COMPACT_ATOMS: atom_id res chain seq x y z
N MET A 1 27.36 -11.58 62.44
CA MET A 1 26.20 -11.23 61.62
C MET A 1 26.39 -9.79 61.10
N SER A 2 26.80 -9.65 59.87
CA SER A 2 27.04 -8.31 59.29
C SER A 2 25.70 -7.76 58.80
N LYS A 3 25.20 -6.67 59.41
CA LYS A 3 24.06 -5.89 58.91
C LYS A 3 24.43 -5.23 57.59
N LYS A 4 23.91 -5.71 56.47
CA LYS A 4 23.96 -4.97 55.19
C LYS A 4 23.21 -3.65 55.39
N SER A 5 23.89 -2.55 55.33
CA SER A 5 23.32 -1.20 55.28
C SER A 5 22.45 -1.13 54.01
N GLN A 6 21.14 -0.97 54.16
CA GLN A 6 20.26 -0.61 53.06
C GLN A 6 20.40 0.88 52.80
N ALA A 7 21.19 1.23 51.78
CA ALA A 7 21.26 2.60 51.29
C ALA A 7 19.95 2.92 50.54
N GLY A 8 19.12 3.81 51.08
CA GLY A 8 17.96 4.37 50.42
C GLY A 8 18.35 5.43 49.41
N TYR A 9 17.63 5.56 48.30
CA TYR A 9 17.83 6.62 47.31
C TYR A 9 17.44 7.99 47.91
N THR A 10 18.19 9.02 47.58
CA THR A 10 17.86 10.39 47.98
C THR A 10 16.78 10.95 47.05
N LEU A 11 16.00 11.92 47.54
CA LEU A 11 14.98 12.61 46.70
C LEU A 11 15.63 13.26 45.49
N ALA A 12 16.82 13.83 45.62
CA ALA A 12 17.58 14.45 44.52
C ALA A 12 17.94 13.42 43.43
N GLU A 13 18.34 12.21 43.83
CA GLU A 13 18.68 11.14 42.87
C GLU A 13 17.45 10.64 42.12
N LEU A 14 16.29 10.51 42.77
CA LEU A 14 15.03 10.18 42.11
C LEU A 14 14.60 11.26 41.10
N VAL A 15 14.73 12.55 41.46
CA VAL A 15 14.42 13.67 40.56
C VAL A 15 15.36 13.69 39.37
N MET A 16 16.66 13.44 39.58
CA MET A 16 17.64 13.37 38.49
C MET A 16 17.33 12.22 37.52
N VAL A 17 17.02 11.03 38.02
CA VAL A 17 16.64 9.87 37.20
C VAL A 17 15.35 10.14 36.42
N ALA A 18 14.35 10.73 37.07
CA ALA A 18 13.09 11.11 36.40
C ALA A 18 13.33 12.13 35.28
N ALA A 19 14.18 13.14 35.51
CA ALA A 19 14.52 14.12 34.48
C ALA A 19 15.20 13.48 33.26
N VAL A 20 16.15 12.58 33.49
CA VAL A 20 16.83 11.84 32.41
C VAL A 20 15.85 10.97 31.64
N MET A 21 14.93 10.27 32.31
CA MET A 21 13.91 9.45 31.66
C MET A 21 12.97 10.29 30.78
N VAL A 22 12.57 11.47 31.22
CA VAL A 22 11.71 12.37 30.42
C VAL A 22 12.43 12.84 29.16
N ILE A 23 13.72 13.18 29.25
CA ILE A 23 14.52 13.57 28.08
C ILE A 23 14.65 12.41 27.09
N LEU A 24 14.95 11.20 27.57
CA LEU A 24 15.06 10.02 26.71
C LEU A 24 13.73 9.63 26.08
N ALA A 25 12.62 9.68 26.81
CA ALA A 25 11.27 9.44 26.29
C ALA A 25 10.90 10.44 25.20
N GLY A 26 11.26 11.74 25.39
CA GLY A 26 11.01 12.78 24.41
C GLY A 26 11.75 12.56 23.09
N ALA A 27 12.97 12.03 23.14
CA ALA A 27 13.75 11.72 21.93
C ALA A 27 13.25 10.44 21.20
N ALA A 28 12.71 9.48 21.93
CA ALA A 28 12.24 8.21 21.35
C ALA A 28 10.94 8.37 20.51
N PHE A 29 10.05 9.28 20.90
CA PHE A 29 8.73 9.44 20.28
C PHE A 29 8.75 9.78 18.77
N PRO A 30 9.56 10.73 18.26
CA PRO A 30 9.65 11.03 16.84
C PRO A 30 10.24 9.86 16.03
N ALA A 31 11.16 9.10 16.59
CA ALA A 31 11.77 7.95 15.92
C ALA A 31 10.75 6.83 15.62
N VAL A 32 9.85 6.55 16.55
CA VAL A 32 8.78 5.55 16.38
C VAL A 32 7.82 5.96 15.28
N LYS A 33 7.40 7.23 15.21
CA LYS A 33 6.51 7.73 14.16
C LYS A 33 7.15 7.62 12.77
N TYR A 34 8.42 7.96 12.65
CA TYR A 34 9.16 7.84 11.38
C TYR A 34 9.25 6.39 10.91
N THR A 35 9.58 5.46 11.81
CA THR A 35 9.68 4.04 11.48
C THR A 35 8.33 3.46 11.06
N ALA A 36 7.26 3.78 11.79
CA ALA A 36 5.90 3.33 11.45
C ALA A 36 5.46 3.83 10.07
N ARG A 37 5.75 5.10 9.75
CA ARG A 37 5.46 5.67 8.42
C ARG A 37 6.25 4.98 7.32
N ARG A 38 7.55 4.74 7.54
CA ARG A 38 8.41 4.04 6.58
C ARG A 38 7.90 2.62 6.30
N THR A 39 7.41 1.91 7.32
CA THR A 39 6.82 0.57 7.15
C THR A 39 5.57 0.64 6.26
N LYS A 40 4.65 1.57 6.52
CA LYS A 40 3.47 1.80 5.69
C LYS A 40 3.81 2.15 4.23
N GLU A 41 4.84 2.97 4.02
CA GLU A 41 5.30 3.33 2.68
C GLU A 41 5.91 2.14 1.92
N MET A 42 6.59 1.23 2.61
CA MET A 42 7.09 0.00 2.00
C MET A 42 5.94 -0.95 1.63
N GLU A 43 4.93 -1.07 2.48
CA GLU A 43 3.71 -1.84 2.22
C GLU A 43 2.96 -1.26 1.02
N LEU A 44 2.72 0.05 0.99
CA LEU A 44 2.08 0.72 -0.15
C LEU A 44 2.78 0.41 -1.48
N ARG A 45 4.11 0.52 -1.53
CA ARG A 45 4.88 0.20 -2.74
C ARG A 45 4.82 -1.27 -3.12
N HIS A 46 4.70 -2.16 -2.15
CA HIS A 46 4.52 -3.59 -2.40
C HIS A 46 3.15 -3.85 -3.02
N ASP A 47 2.10 -3.26 -2.46
CA ASP A 47 0.73 -3.45 -2.92
C ASP A 47 0.49 -2.86 -4.31
N LEU A 48 1.00 -1.64 -4.58
CA LEU A 48 0.97 -1.05 -5.91
C LEU A 48 1.66 -1.94 -6.94
N ARG A 49 2.86 -2.45 -6.65
CA ARG A 49 3.56 -3.38 -7.56
C ARG A 49 2.78 -4.65 -7.77
N THR A 50 2.20 -5.23 -6.71
CA THR A 50 1.43 -6.48 -6.81
C THR A 50 0.20 -6.30 -7.72
N MET A 51 -0.51 -5.18 -7.61
CA MET A 51 -1.65 -4.88 -8.47
C MET A 51 -1.22 -4.60 -9.92
N ARG A 52 -0.18 -3.80 -10.12
CA ARG A 52 0.36 -3.52 -11.46
C ARG A 52 0.86 -4.78 -12.16
N ASP A 53 1.57 -5.65 -11.45
CA ASP A 53 2.01 -6.96 -11.98
C ASP A 53 0.82 -7.85 -12.39
N ALA A 54 -0.30 -7.78 -11.65
CA ALA A 54 -1.52 -8.49 -12.00
C ALA A 54 -2.21 -7.88 -13.23
N ILE A 55 -2.30 -6.55 -13.33
CA ILE A 55 -2.82 -5.83 -14.51
C ILE A 55 -1.98 -6.16 -15.75
N ASP A 56 -0.66 -6.08 -15.66
CA ASP A 56 0.25 -6.41 -16.75
C ASP A 56 0.16 -7.88 -17.17
N THR A 57 -0.08 -8.77 -16.21
CA THR A 57 -0.29 -10.19 -16.49
C THR A 57 -1.61 -10.42 -17.20
N TYR A 58 -2.69 -9.73 -16.77
CA TYR A 58 -3.98 -9.76 -17.47
C TYR A 58 -3.82 -9.32 -18.92
N LYS A 59 -3.20 -8.16 -19.16
CA LYS A 59 -2.91 -7.62 -20.50
C LYS A 59 -2.16 -8.62 -21.37
N ARG A 60 -1.14 -9.25 -20.82
CA ARG A 60 -0.35 -10.27 -21.55
C ARG A 60 -1.18 -11.48 -21.98
N TYR A 61 -2.06 -11.99 -21.09
CA TYR A 61 -2.96 -13.09 -21.44
C TYR A 61 -4.01 -12.69 -22.47
N SER A 62 -4.50 -11.46 -22.39
CA SER A 62 -5.39 -10.86 -23.36
C SER A 62 -4.73 -10.77 -24.75
N ASP A 63 -3.50 -10.26 -24.83
CA ASP A 63 -2.72 -10.15 -26.07
C ASP A 63 -2.40 -11.53 -26.70
N MET A 64 -2.31 -12.57 -25.88
CA MET A 64 -2.17 -13.95 -26.34
C MET A 64 -3.49 -14.58 -26.82
N GLY A 65 -4.62 -13.85 -26.73
CA GLY A 65 -5.94 -14.36 -27.09
C GLY A 65 -6.50 -15.38 -26.11
N LEU A 66 -5.96 -15.44 -24.89
CA LEU A 66 -6.40 -16.36 -23.84
C LEU A 66 -7.55 -15.78 -23.00
N LEU A 67 -7.70 -14.47 -22.98
CA LEU A 67 -8.81 -13.77 -22.32
C LEU A 67 -9.66 -13.05 -23.37
N PRO A 68 -10.97 -12.93 -23.16
CA PRO A 68 -11.81 -12.10 -24.01
C PRO A 68 -11.39 -10.63 -23.88
N VAL A 69 -11.45 -9.91 -24.98
CA VAL A 69 -11.17 -8.45 -25.03
C VAL A 69 -12.48 -7.75 -25.28
N ASP A 70 -12.93 -6.95 -24.33
CA ASP A 70 -14.09 -6.10 -24.48
C ASP A 70 -13.72 -4.86 -25.30
N ILE A 71 -14.72 -4.32 -26.04
CA ILE A 71 -14.51 -3.14 -26.90
C ILE A 71 -14.15 -1.93 -26.03
N GLY A 72 -13.00 -1.30 -26.33
CA GLY A 72 -12.53 -0.10 -25.63
C GLY A 72 -11.60 -0.37 -24.45
N THR A 73 -11.45 -1.64 -24.00
CA THR A 73 -10.57 -1.95 -22.87
C THR A 73 -9.09 -2.03 -23.26
N GLU A 74 -8.78 -2.06 -24.54
CA GLU A 74 -7.41 -2.25 -25.07
C GLU A 74 -6.71 -3.51 -24.50
N GLY A 75 -7.53 -4.49 -24.03
CA GLY A 75 -7.05 -5.74 -23.43
C GLY A 75 -6.58 -5.62 -21.97
N TYR A 76 -6.84 -4.52 -21.30
CA TYR A 76 -6.74 -4.36 -19.86
C TYR A 76 -8.04 -4.79 -19.18
N PRO A 77 -8.03 -5.08 -17.85
CA PRO A 77 -9.27 -5.39 -17.13
C PRO A 77 -10.23 -4.19 -17.16
N ALA A 78 -11.54 -4.45 -17.25
CA ALA A 78 -12.54 -3.38 -17.20
C ALA A 78 -12.65 -2.77 -15.80
N GLU A 79 -12.56 -3.63 -14.79
CA GLU A 79 -12.63 -3.26 -13.37
C GLU A 79 -11.49 -3.94 -12.60
N LEU A 80 -11.12 -3.39 -11.45
CA LEU A 80 -10.06 -3.97 -10.60
C LEU A 80 -10.50 -5.32 -10.01
N GLU A 81 -11.80 -5.49 -9.81
CA GLU A 81 -12.46 -6.69 -9.32
C GLU A 81 -12.25 -7.90 -10.25
N ASP A 82 -12.12 -7.70 -11.55
CA ASP A 82 -11.86 -8.75 -12.54
C ASP A 82 -10.60 -9.58 -12.20
N LEU A 83 -9.61 -8.92 -11.60
CA LEU A 83 -8.37 -9.60 -11.16
C LEU A 83 -8.61 -10.57 -10.01
N VAL A 84 -9.65 -10.34 -9.19
CA VAL A 84 -9.99 -11.16 -8.00
C VAL A 84 -11.07 -12.18 -8.32
N GLU A 85 -12.15 -11.76 -9.01
CA GLU A 85 -13.26 -12.64 -9.37
C GLU A 85 -12.87 -13.65 -10.45
N GLY A 86 -11.93 -13.23 -11.29
CA GLY A 86 -11.36 -14.00 -12.37
C GLY A 86 -12.18 -13.95 -13.64
N VAL A 87 -11.49 -13.98 -14.77
CA VAL A 87 -12.04 -13.92 -16.11
C VAL A 87 -11.96 -15.28 -16.78
N GLU A 88 -12.97 -15.63 -17.58
CA GLU A 88 -13.04 -16.91 -18.28
C GLU A 88 -11.92 -17.04 -19.32
N ILE A 89 -11.28 -18.21 -19.34
CA ILE A 89 -10.22 -18.48 -20.31
C ILE A 89 -10.85 -18.91 -21.63
N ALA A 90 -10.47 -18.28 -22.72
CA ALA A 90 -10.94 -18.61 -24.06
C ALA A 90 -10.78 -20.12 -24.38
N GLY A 91 -11.86 -20.77 -24.77
CA GLY A 91 -11.87 -22.20 -25.11
C GLY A 91 -11.86 -23.18 -23.93
N GLN A 92 -11.95 -22.70 -22.69
CA GLN A 92 -12.04 -23.56 -21.50
C GLN A 92 -13.33 -23.25 -20.72
N ILE A 93 -14.26 -24.19 -20.75
CA ILE A 93 -15.55 -24.08 -20.04
C ILE A 93 -15.30 -24.20 -18.53
N ASP A 94 -15.89 -23.29 -17.74
CA ASP A 94 -15.86 -23.25 -16.27
C ASP A 94 -14.47 -23.01 -15.64
N LYS A 95 -13.47 -22.53 -16.41
CA LYS A 95 -12.18 -22.12 -15.84
C LYS A 95 -12.00 -20.62 -15.88
N LYS A 96 -11.84 -20.04 -14.69
CA LYS A 96 -11.51 -18.62 -14.51
C LYS A 96 -10.06 -18.44 -14.10
N LEU A 97 -9.42 -17.47 -14.72
CA LEU A 97 -8.09 -17.00 -14.34
C LEU A 97 -8.22 -15.91 -13.27
N LYS A 98 -7.72 -16.18 -12.09
CA LYS A 98 -7.65 -15.20 -10.99
C LYS A 98 -6.20 -14.77 -10.81
N LEU A 99 -5.95 -13.48 -10.88
CA LEU A 99 -4.60 -12.91 -10.81
C LEU A 99 -4.29 -12.31 -9.43
N LEU A 100 -5.32 -11.89 -8.70
CA LEU A 100 -5.23 -11.48 -7.31
C LEU A 100 -6.11 -12.36 -6.42
N ARG A 101 -5.69 -12.54 -5.17
CA ARG A 101 -6.53 -13.22 -4.15
C ARG A 101 -7.55 -12.27 -3.53
N ARG A 102 -7.20 -11.02 -3.42
CA ARG A 102 -8.02 -9.91 -2.89
C ARG A 102 -7.37 -8.59 -3.32
N ILE A 103 -8.16 -7.54 -3.41
CA ILE A 103 -7.65 -6.18 -3.52
C ILE A 103 -6.99 -5.83 -2.17
N PRO A 104 -5.71 -5.40 -2.15
CA PRO A 104 -5.05 -5.02 -0.91
C PRO A 104 -5.68 -3.76 -0.31
N VAL A 105 -5.52 -3.59 0.99
CA VAL A 105 -5.92 -2.37 1.71
C VAL A 105 -4.80 -1.35 1.60
N ASP A 106 -5.11 -0.13 1.15
CA ASP A 106 -4.12 0.96 1.14
C ASP A 106 -3.71 1.30 2.59
N PRO A 107 -2.43 1.10 2.97
CA PRO A 107 -1.97 1.37 4.32
C PRO A 107 -2.01 2.85 4.71
N MET A 108 -2.17 3.77 3.74
CA MET A 108 -2.23 5.21 3.98
C MET A 108 -3.65 5.70 4.26
N THR A 109 -4.66 5.15 3.57
CA THR A 109 -6.08 5.48 3.80
C THR A 109 -6.71 4.54 4.83
N GLY A 110 -6.29 3.27 4.86
CA GLY A 110 -6.90 2.20 5.64
C GLY A 110 -8.10 1.54 4.96
N GLU A 111 -8.34 1.82 3.69
CA GLU A 111 -9.46 1.32 2.89
C GLU A 111 -8.95 0.53 1.68
N ALA A 112 -9.77 -0.38 1.15
CA ALA A 112 -9.45 -1.15 -0.05
C ALA A 112 -9.92 -0.41 -1.32
N GLU A 113 -9.86 0.92 -1.29
CA GLU A 113 -10.21 1.80 -2.40
C GLU A 113 -8.94 2.41 -2.99
N TRP A 114 -8.84 2.34 -4.32
CA TRP A 114 -7.69 2.81 -5.07
C TRP A 114 -8.14 3.80 -6.14
N GLY A 115 -7.31 4.78 -6.41
CA GLY A 115 -7.47 5.60 -7.61
C GLY A 115 -7.10 4.76 -8.83
N LEU A 116 -7.87 4.90 -9.90
CA LEU A 116 -7.69 4.17 -11.15
C LEU A 116 -7.33 5.13 -12.26
N ARG A 117 -6.59 4.64 -13.25
CA ARG A 117 -6.34 5.33 -14.53
C ARG A 117 -6.56 4.36 -15.67
N SER A 118 -7.21 4.85 -16.72
CA SER A 118 -7.31 4.16 -18.00
C SER A 118 -6.05 4.37 -18.82
N PHE A 119 -5.81 3.51 -19.79
CA PHE A 119 -4.70 3.66 -20.74
C PHE A 119 -4.77 4.98 -21.54
N GLN A 120 -5.97 5.51 -21.74
CA GLN A 120 -6.26 6.76 -22.46
C GLN A 120 -6.09 8.01 -21.58
N ASP A 121 -6.06 7.85 -20.25
CA ASP A 121 -5.92 8.96 -19.31
C ASP A 121 -4.49 9.53 -19.32
N GLU A 122 -4.35 10.80 -18.96
CA GLU A 122 -3.04 11.39 -18.72
C GLU A 122 -2.41 10.78 -17.45
N SER A 123 -1.09 10.66 -17.43
CA SER A 123 -0.34 10.00 -16.34
C SER A 123 -0.51 10.64 -14.95
N ASP A 124 -0.93 11.91 -14.91
CA ASP A 124 -1.20 12.69 -13.69
C ASP A 124 -2.70 12.93 -13.45
N SER A 125 -3.57 12.29 -14.26
CA SER A 125 -5.02 12.42 -14.09
C SER A 125 -5.47 11.99 -12.70
N ASP A 126 -6.32 12.82 -12.09
CA ASP A 126 -7.00 12.53 -10.82
C ASP A 126 -8.42 11.95 -11.05
N SER A 127 -8.83 11.77 -12.31
CA SER A 127 -10.12 11.21 -12.70
C SER A 127 -9.91 9.99 -13.59
N TRP A 128 -10.67 8.93 -13.32
CA TRP A 128 -10.68 7.72 -14.14
C TRP A 128 -11.63 7.90 -15.32
N GLY A 129 -11.13 7.57 -16.54
CA GLY A 129 -11.93 7.61 -17.78
C GLY A 129 -13.00 6.54 -17.85
N GLY A 130 -12.84 5.43 -17.10
CA GLY A 130 -13.85 4.36 -16.99
C GLY A 130 -13.78 3.31 -18.10
N GLU A 131 -12.82 3.40 -19.03
CA GLU A 131 -12.70 2.45 -20.13
C GLU A 131 -12.01 1.14 -19.71
N ASN A 132 -11.03 1.24 -18.86
CA ASN A 132 -10.23 0.11 -18.39
C ASN A 132 -9.38 0.49 -17.17
N VAL A 133 -8.75 -0.50 -16.54
CA VAL A 133 -7.79 -0.29 -15.45
C VAL A 133 -6.40 -0.57 -15.96
N PHE A 134 -5.69 0.51 -16.32
CA PHE A 134 -4.29 0.48 -16.76
C PHE A 134 -3.33 0.66 -15.58
N ASP A 135 -3.61 1.60 -14.67
CA ASP A 135 -2.78 1.90 -13.51
C ASP A 135 -3.63 2.15 -12.26
N VAL A 136 -3.00 1.98 -11.11
CA VAL A 136 -3.58 2.20 -9.79
C VAL A 136 -2.70 3.11 -8.96
N TYR A 137 -3.32 3.96 -8.12
CA TYR A 137 -2.62 4.86 -7.21
C TYR A 137 -3.34 5.01 -5.87
N SER A 138 -2.63 5.48 -4.85
CA SER A 138 -3.22 5.74 -3.54
C SER A 138 -4.09 7.00 -3.54
N LEU A 139 -5.29 6.91 -2.99
CA LEU A 139 -6.20 8.07 -2.78
C LEU A 139 -5.77 8.94 -1.59
N SER A 140 -4.66 8.62 -0.93
CA SER A 140 -4.14 9.44 0.17
C SER A 140 -3.63 10.79 -0.32
N GLY A 141 -4.12 11.89 0.27
CA GLY A 141 -3.59 13.24 0.06
C GLY A 141 -2.23 13.52 0.70
N GLY A 142 -1.58 12.50 1.28
CA GLY A 142 -0.29 12.64 1.94
C GLY A 142 0.89 12.68 0.98
N VAL A 143 2.06 13.04 1.55
CA VAL A 143 3.34 13.14 0.83
C VAL A 143 4.31 12.15 1.43
N GLY A 144 5.02 11.36 0.63
CA GLY A 144 5.98 10.38 1.09
C GLY A 144 7.19 10.99 1.80
N LEU A 145 7.96 10.16 2.51
CA LEU A 145 9.23 10.56 3.14
C LEU A 145 10.26 11.04 2.11
N ASN A 146 10.10 10.67 0.84
CA ASN A 146 10.88 11.13 -0.30
C ASN A 146 10.41 12.48 -0.87
N GLY A 147 9.35 13.09 -0.33
CA GLY A 147 8.76 14.34 -0.80
C GLY A 147 7.80 14.23 -1.98
N VAL A 148 7.53 13.01 -2.47
CA VAL A 148 6.60 12.76 -3.58
C VAL A 148 5.21 12.43 -3.03
N PRO A 149 4.12 13.03 -3.54
CA PRO A 149 2.76 12.67 -3.17
C PRO A 149 2.48 11.19 -3.41
N TYR A 150 1.71 10.53 -2.51
CA TYR A 150 1.40 9.10 -2.66
C TYR A 150 0.62 8.76 -3.93
N ARG A 151 -0.17 9.70 -4.44
CA ARG A 151 -0.90 9.56 -5.71
C ARG A 151 -0.01 9.48 -6.96
N GLU A 152 1.25 9.83 -6.82
CA GLU A 152 2.26 9.79 -7.88
C GLU A 152 3.20 8.57 -7.80
N TRP A 153 2.93 7.65 -6.87
CA TRP A 153 3.80 6.48 -6.62
C TRP A 153 3.53 5.29 -7.53
#